data_db1363e91e5b46d33b058762ec662e1a
#
_entry.id   db1363e91e5b46d33b058762ec662e1a
#
_cell.length_a   1.000
_cell.length_b   1.000
_cell.length_c   1.000
_cell.angle_alpha   90.00
_cell.angle_beta   90.00
_cell.angle_gamma   90.00
#
_symmetry.space_group_name_H-M   'P 1'
#
loop_
_entity.id
_entity.type
_entity.pdbx_description
1 polymer ?
#
loop_
_entity_poly.entity_id
_entity_poly.type
_entity_poly.pdbx_seq_one_letter_code
_entity_poly.pdbx_strand_id
1 'polypeptide(L)'
;AIDEIQMCADPERGHIFTDRLLNYRGDKLTMFLGADTMKSIISELVPSCEFIYRDRLSKLTYTGHKKISRIQPRSAIVAFSVDEVYALAEFIRRQRGGAAIVMGSLSPKTRNAQVGLYQSGDVDFLVATDAIGMGINMDIDHVSFNSLKKFDGKQMRYLRNTEIGQISGRAGR
;
A
#
# COMPACT_ATOMS: atom_id res chain seq x y z
N ALA A 1 0.61 -20.14 5.52
CA ALA A 1 1.32 -19.12 4.76
C ALA A 1 1.56 -17.88 5.62
N ILE A 2 2.68 -17.21 5.42
CA ILE A 2 3.05 -15.94 6.07
C ILE A 2 3.30 -14.93 4.94
N ASP A 3 2.48 -13.90 4.90
CA ASP A 3 2.54 -12.86 3.87
C ASP A 3 3.35 -11.65 4.33
N GLU A 4 3.79 -10.82 3.36
CA GLU A 4 4.54 -9.58 3.58
C GLU A 4 5.85 -9.80 4.38
N ILE A 5 6.61 -10.85 4.05
CA ILE A 5 7.80 -11.22 4.81
C ILE A 5 8.89 -10.12 4.81
N GLN A 6 8.88 -9.20 3.84
CA GLN A 6 9.76 -8.03 3.85
C GLN A 6 9.51 -7.10 5.06
N MET A 7 8.39 -7.28 5.76
CA MET A 7 8.13 -6.56 7.01
C MET A 7 9.07 -6.95 8.15
N CYS A 8 9.91 -7.99 7.99
CA CYS A 8 11.02 -8.25 8.92
C CYS A 8 11.95 -7.04 9.08
N ALA A 9 12.07 -6.20 8.05
CA ALA A 9 12.86 -4.97 8.08
C ALA A 9 12.13 -3.75 8.68
N ASP A 10 10.86 -3.90 9.11
CA ASP A 10 10.12 -2.82 9.74
C ASP A 10 10.65 -2.53 11.15
N PRO A 11 11.00 -1.27 11.50
CA PRO A 11 11.61 -0.94 12.79
C PRO A 11 10.72 -1.22 14.01
N GLU A 12 9.41 -1.18 13.84
CA GLU A 12 8.45 -1.33 14.94
C GLU A 12 7.93 -2.77 15.03
N ARG A 13 7.55 -3.37 13.89
CA ARG A 13 6.87 -4.66 13.82
C ARG A 13 7.75 -5.78 13.29
N GLY A 14 8.96 -5.48 12.84
CA GLY A 14 9.85 -6.45 12.20
C GLY A 14 10.15 -7.67 13.06
N HIS A 15 10.22 -7.48 14.38
CA HIS A 15 10.44 -8.57 15.33
C HIS A 15 9.36 -9.65 15.25
N ILE A 16 8.09 -9.29 15.00
CA ILE A 16 6.97 -10.23 14.87
C ILE A 16 7.14 -11.09 13.59
N PHE A 17 7.52 -10.47 12.49
CA PHE A 17 7.71 -11.16 11.21
C PHE A 17 8.97 -12.03 11.23
N THR A 18 10.03 -11.53 11.88
CA THR A 18 11.28 -12.28 12.08
C THR A 18 11.05 -13.52 12.93
N ASP A 19 10.33 -13.42 14.02
CA ASP A 19 9.95 -14.57 14.84
C ASP A 19 9.20 -15.63 14.02
N ARG A 20 8.23 -15.20 13.21
CA ARG A 20 7.49 -16.11 12.33
C ARG A 20 8.39 -16.75 11.26
N LEU A 21 9.28 -15.99 10.67
CA LEU A 21 10.23 -16.51 9.67
C LEU A 21 11.14 -17.58 10.26
N LEU A 22 11.61 -17.40 11.47
CA LEU A 22 12.56 -18.31 12.13
C LEU A 22 11.88 -19.52 12.75
N ASN A 23 10.76 -19.33 13.40
CA ASN A 23 10.19 -20.31 14.33
C ASN A 23 8.92 -21.00 13.83
N TYR A 24 8.15 -20.38 12.90
CA TYR A 24 6.86 -20.95 12.49
C TYR A 24 7.04 -21.91 11.31
N ARG A 25 6.57 -23.14 11.52
CA ARG A 25 6.51 -24.19 10.49
C ARG A 25 5.15 -24.86 10.49
N GLY A 26 4.60 -25.10 9.31
CA GLY A 26 3.38 -25.90 9.15
C GLY A 26 3.72 -27.39 9.07
N ASP A 27 2.76 -28.24 9.37
CA ASP A 27 2.93 -29.69 9.37
C ASP A 27 3.34 -30.26 8.01
N LYS A 28 2.83 -29.69 6.93
CA LYS A 28 3.08 -30.17 5.56
C LYS A 28 3.86 -29.18 4.72
N LEU A 29 3.50 -27.90 4.82
CA LEU A 29 4.06 -26.84 3.98
C LEU A 29 4.05 -25.50 4.75
N THR A 30 5.16 -24.79 4.69
CA THR A 30 5.26 -23.40 5.08
C THR A 30 5.54 -22.54 3.85
N MET A 31 4.72 -21.54 3.61
CA MET A 31 4.89 -20.59 2.52
C MET A 31 5.17 -19.20 3.09
N PHE A 32 6.23 -18.57 2.63
CA PHE A 32 6.55 -17.18 2.87
C PHE A 32 6.32 -16.40 1.58
N LEU A 33 5.48 -15.36 1.63
CA LEU A 33 5.20 -14.50 0.49
C LEU A 33 5.82 -13.11 0.75
N GLY A 34 6.41 -12.53 -0.27
CA GLY A 34 7.02 -11.22 -0.13
C GLY A 34 7.83 -10.79 -1.33
N ALA A 35 8.56 -9.68 -1.15
CA ALA A 35 9.39 -9.10 -2.20
C ALA A 35 10.68 -9.89 -2.41
N ASP A 36 11.14 -9.92 -3.65
CA ASP A 36 12.39 -10.58 -4.07
C ASP A 36 13.64 -10.06 -3.32
N THR A 37 13.58 -8.83 -2.84
CA THR A 37 14.65 -8.22 -2.01
C THR A 37 15.00 -9.03 -0.75
N MET A 38 14.10 -9.93 -0.31
CA MET A 38 14.33 -10.78 0.86
C MET A 38 15.08 -12.09 0.54
N LYS A 39 15.31 -12.40 -0.73
CA LYS A 39 15.87 -13.69 -1.14
C LYS A 39 17.19 -14.03 -0.47
N SER A 40 18.16 -13.12 -0.51
CA SER A 40 19.49 -13.38 0.07
C SER A 40 19.42 -13.70 1.56
N ILE A 41 18.66 -12.88 2.31
CA ILE A 41 18.48 -13.06 3.75
C ILE A 41 17.75 -14.38 4.06
N ILE A 42 16.69 -14.69 3.31
CA ILE A 42 15.95 -15.94 3.52
C ILE A 42 16.80 -17.16 3.18
N SER A 43 17.65 -17.10 2.12
CA SER A 43 18.57 -18.18 1.80
C SER A 43 19.56 -18.50 2.93
N GLU A 44 19.98 -17.49 3.68
CA GLU A 44 20.87 -17.66 4.82
C GLU A 44 20.14 -18.19 6.06
N LEU A 45 18.95 -17.66 6.34
CA LEU A 45 18.18 -18.01 7.54
C LEU A 45 17.41 -19.34 7.41
N VAL A 46 17.01 -19.69 6.20
CA VAL A 46 16.24 -20.91 5.88
C VAL A 46 16.85 -21.59 4.65
N PRO A 47 18.01 -22.24 4.77
CA PRO A 47 18.75 -22.80 3.64
C PRO A 47 17.99 -23.86 2.81
N SER A 48 17.00 -24.51 3.42
CA SER A 48 16.14 -25.50 2.75
C SER A 48 14.96 -24.90 1.98
N CYS A 49 14.87 -23.56 1.90
CA CYS A 49 13.78 -22.88 1.25
C CYS A 49 13.88 -22.97 -0.28
N GLU A 50 12.79 -23.36 -0.92
CA GLU A 50 12.65 -23.30 -2.38
C GLU A 50 12.01 -21.94 -2.76
N PHE A 51 12.55 -21.30 -3.80
CA PHE A 51 12.07 -19.99 -4.27
C PHE A 51 11.26 -20.15 -5.55
N ILE A 52 10.00 -19.68 -5.49
CA ILE A 52 9.11 -19.64 -6.63
C ILE A 52 8.82 -18.18 -6.95
N TYR A 53 9.15 -17.75 -8.17
CA TYR A 53 8.94 -16.39 -8.64
C TYR A 53 7.62 -16.26 -9.39
N ARG A 54 6.95 -15.16 -9.17
CA ARG A 54 5.79 -14.74 -9.94
C ARG A 54 5.96 -13.28 -10.33
N ASP A 55 6.06 -13.05 -11.62
CA ASP A 55 6.09 -11.69 -12.15
C ASP A 55 4.79 -10.96 -11.87
N ARG A 56 4.91 -9.64 -11.78
CA ARG A 56 3.75 -8.79 -11.67
C ARG A 56 2.93 -8.85 -12.96
N LEU A 57 1.60 -8.97 -12.85
CA LEU A 57 0.70 -9.08 -14.00
C LEU A 57 0.67 -7.81 -14.86
N SER A 58 0.90 -6.65 -14.26
CA SER A 58 0.90 -5.36 -14.95
C SER A 58 2.21 -4.61 -14.77
N LYS A 59 2.65 -3.90 -15.82
CA LYS A 59 3.85 -3.05 -15.75
C LYS A 59 3.54 -1.78 -14.95
N LEU A 60 4.35 -1.51 -13.93
CA LEU A 60 4.32 -0.25 -13.21
C LEU A 60 5.19 0.78 -13.95
N THR A 61 4.60 1.93 -14.31
CA THR A 61 5.29 2.99 -15.06
C THR A 61 5.17 4.33 -14.33
N TYR A 62 6.28 5.01 -14.15
CA TYR A 62 6.28 6.37 -13.63
C TYR A 62 5.91 7.37 -14.73
N THR A 63 4.87 8.16 -14.52
CA THR A 63 4.32 9.09 -15.52
C THR A 63 4.62 10.57 -15.22
N GLY A 64 5.48 10.85 -14.25
CA GLY A 64 5.86 12.21 -13.87
C GLY A 64 4.83 12.92 -12.99
N HIS A 65 4.95 14.25 -12.91
CA HIS A 65 4.07 15.09 -12.12
C HIS A 65 2.82 15.48 -12.90
N LYS A 66 1.66 15.42 -12.23
CA LYS A 66 0.39 15.90 -12.80
C LYS A 66 -0.36 16.75 -11.77
N LYS A 67 -1.04 17.80 -12.22
CA LYS A 67 -1.99 18.54 -11.37
C LYS A 67 -3.16 17.62 -10.99
N ILE A 68 -3.68 17.73 -9.77
CA ILE A 68 -4.80 16.91 -9.28
C ILE A 68 -6.01 17.00 -10.22
N SER A 69 -6.27 18.20 -10.78
CA SER A 69 -7.35 18.40 -11.75
C SER A 69 -7.20 17.62 -13.06
N ARG A 70 -6.02 17.04 -13.33
CA ARG A 70 -5.69 16.30 -14.58
C ARG A 70 -5.37 14.83 -14.35
N ILE A 71 -5.53 14.32 -13.13
CA ILE A 71 -5.36 12.88 -12.86
C ILE A 71 -6.48 12.10 -13.54
N GLN A 72 -6.17 10.88 -13.93
CA GLN A 72 -7.13 9.99 -14.59
C GLN A 72 -8.16 9.44 -13.60
N PRO A 73 -9.36 9.05 -14.05
CA PRO A 73 -10.25 8.22 -13.25
C PRO A 73 -9.54 6.96 -12.73
N ARG A 74 -10.12 6.28 -11.75
CA ARG A 74 -9.56 5.11 -11.08
C ARG A 74 -8.18 5.36 -10.46
N SER A 75 -8.00 6.58 -9.97
CA SER A 75 -6.77 7.01 -9.29
C SER A 75 -6.93 7.04 -7.78
N ALA A 76 -5.89 6.58 -7.09
CA ALA A 76 -5.70 6.82 -5.66
C ALA A 76 -4.69 7.96 -5.45
N ILE A 77 -5.07 8.94 -4.63
CA ILE A 77 -4.22 10.04 -4.21
C ILE A 77 -3.82 9.77 -2.76
N VAL A 78 -2.52 9.70 -2.51
CA VAL A 78 -1.99 9.37 -1.18
C VAL A 78 -1.46 10.62 -0.50
N ALA A 79 -1.95 10.85 0.72
CA ALA A 79 -1.53 11.91 1.63
C ALA A 79 -1.21 11.32 3.00
N PHE A 80 -0.50 12.05 3.85
CA PHE A 80 0.05 11.52 5.09
C PHE A 80 -0.47 12.22 6.36
N SER A 81 -1.47 13.09 6.21
CA SER A 81 -2.22 13.65 7.33
C SER A 81 -3.72 13.59 7.09
N VAL A 82 -4.48 13.56 8.16
CA VAL A 82 -5.96 13.55 8.11
C VAL A 82 -6.48 14.80 7.41
N ASP A 83 -5.89 15.96 7.74
CA ASP A 83 -6.29 17.25 7.17
C ASP A 83 -6.05 17.31 5.66
N GLU A 84 -4.89 16.80 5.18
CA GLU A 84 -4.61 16.71 3.76
C GLU A 84 -5.58 15.78 3.04
N VAL A 85 -5.93 14.62 3.63
CA VAL A 85 -6.88 13.69 3.04
C VAL A 85 -8.25 14.36 2.84
N TYR A 86 -8.76 15.04 3.87
CA TYR A 86 -10.05 15.75 3.76
C TYR A 86 -9.98 16.93 2.79
N ALA A 87 -8.91 17.72 2.81
CA ALA A 87 -8.73 18.85 1.88
C ALA A 87 -8.69 18.37 0.41
N LEU A 88 -7.99 17.27 0.14
CA LEU A 88 -7.93 16.68 -1.19
C LEU A 88 -9.28 16.10 -1.63
N ALA A 89 -9.96 15.39 -0.75
CA ALA A 89 -11.28 14.84 -1.04
C ALA A 89 -12.30 15.95 -1.35
N GLU A 90 -12.28 17.03 -0.58
CA GLU A 90 -13.14 18.18 -0.83
C GLU A 90 -12.79 18.91 -2.15
N PHE A 91 -11.51 19.07 -2.45
CA PHE A 91 -11.06 19.62 -3.72
C PHE A 91 -11.58 18.79 -4.91
N ILE A 92 -11.45 17.46 -4.83
CA ILE A 92 -11.93 16.54 -5.87
C ILE A 92 -13.46 16.59 -5.95
N ARG A 93 -14.16 16.64 -4.83
CA ARG A 93 -15.61 16.76 -4.78
C ARG A 93 -16.11 17.97 -5.58
N ARG A 94 -15.45 19.10 -5.42
CA ARG A 94 -15.83 20.35 -6.12
C ARG A 94 -15.57 20.31 -7.61
N GLN A 95 -14.58 19.57 -8.07
CA GLN A 95 -14.13 19.63 -9.46
C GLN A 95 -14.42 18.36 -10.27
N ARG A 96 -14.57 17.22 -9.63
CA ARG A 96 -14.55 15.92 -10.27
C ARG A 96 -15.61 14.93 -9.76
N GLY A 97 -16.61 15.40 -9.05
CA GLY A 97 -17.76 14.59 -8.63
C GLY A 97 -17.64 13.87 -7.29
N GLY A 98 -16.43 13.71 -6.77
CA GLY A 98 -16.22 13.12 -5.44
C GLY A 98 -15.07 12.15 -5.37
N ALA A 99 -14.73 11.76 -4.13
CA ALA A 99 -13.73 10.75 -3.83
C ALA A 99 -14.12 9.94 -2.61
N ALA A 100 -13.84 8.65 -2.63
CA ALA A 100 -13.86 7.83 -1.44
C ALA A 100 -12.64 8.14 -0.56
N ILE A 101 -12.76 7.94 0.75
CA ILE A 101 -11.70 8.20 1.72
C ILE A 101 -11.32 6.91 2.44
N VAL A 102 -10.03 6.58 2.46
CA VAL A 102 -9.50 5.42 3.18
C VAL A 102 -8.33 5.81 4.06
N MET A 103 -8.53 5.67 5.37
CA MET A 103 -7.53 5.96 6.41
C MET A 103 -7.50 4.84 7.45
N GLY A 104 -6.35 4.68 8.11
CA GLY A 104 -6.18 3.73 9.21
C GLY A 104 -7.10 4.00 10.40
N SER A 105 -7.43 5.27 10.65
CA SER A 105 -8.30 5.70 11.76
C SER A 105 -9.80 5.42 11.53
N LEU A 106 -10.21 5.06 10.32
CA LEU A 106 -11.62 4.72 10.05
C LEU A 106 -11.97 3.34 10.63
N SER A 107 -13.21 3.23 11.14
CA SER A 107 -13.75 1.92 11.53
C SER A 107 -13.75 0.96 10.31
N PRO A 108 -13.63 -0.36 10.53
CA PRO A 108 -13.71 -1.33 9.43
C PRO A 108 -14.99 -1.18 8.60
N LYS A 109 -16.12 -0.94 9.24
CA LYS A 109 -17.42 -0.74 8.56
C LYS A 109 -17.40 0.49 7.63
N THR A 110 -16.91 1.62 8.14
CA THR A 110 -16.80 2.86 7.35
C THR A 110 -15.81 2.68 6.21
N ARG A 111 -14.68 2.07 6.46
CA ARG A 111 -13.66 1.80 5.45
C ARG A 111 -14.23 0.93 4.32
N ASN A 112 -14.94 -0.16 4.65
CA ASN A 112 -15.56 -1.02 3.65
C ASN A 112 -16.63 -0.30 2.83
N ALA A 113 -17.42 0.59 3.45
CA ALA A 113 -18.38 1.42 2.73
C ALA A 113 -17.69 2.37 1.73
N GLN A 114 -16.60 3.02 2.13
CA GLN A 114 -15.82 3.89 1.24
C GLN A 114 -15.18 3.10 0.08
N VAL A 115 -14.65 1.92 0.37
CA VAL A 115 -14.13 1.00 -0.67
C VAL A 115 -15.25 0.60 -1.63
N GLY A 116 -16.45 0.31 -1.12
CA GLY A 116 -17.63 0.00 -1.92
C GLY A 116 -18.00 1.11 -2.91
N LEU A 117 -18.04 2.37 -2.46
CA LEU A 117 -18.29 3.54 -3.32
C LEU A 117 -17.29 3.66 -4.47
N TYR A 118 -16.03 3.37 -4.22
CA TYR A 118 -14.99 3.41 -5.26
C TYR A 118 -15.10 2.21 -6.21
N GLN A 119 -15.36 1.01 -5.71
CA GLN A 119 -15.47 -0.20 -6.51
C GLN A 119 -16.72 -0.24 -7.38
N SER A 120 -17.85 0.29 -6.88
CA SER A 120 -19.10 0.41 -7.66
C SER A 120 -18.99 1.42 -8.82
N GLY A 121 -17.99 2.32 -8.76
CA GLY A 121 -17.86 3.40 -9.74
C GLY A 121 -18.70 4.64 -9.41
N ASP A 122 -19.30 4.71 -8.23
CA ASP A 122 -20.01 5.92 -7.77
C ASP A 122 -19.07 7.11 -7.64
N VAL A 123 -17.78 6.84 -7.38
CA VAL A 123 -16.70 7.83 -7.42
C VAL A 123 -15.48 7.27 -8.16
N ASP A 124 -14.84 8.12 -8.96
CA ASP A 124 -13.66 7.76 -9.76
C ASP A 124 -12.34 7.84 -8.99
N PHE A 125 -12.35 8.49 -7.85
CA PHE A 125 -11.16 8.83 -7.08
C PHE A 125 -11.20 8.27 -5.68
N LEU A 126 -10.02 7.91 -5.20
CA LEU A 126 -9.78 7.51 -3.83
C LEU A 126 -8.74 8.46 -3.22
N VAL A 127 -9.00 8.99 -2.03
CA VAL A 127 -7.98 9.68 -1.24
C VAL A 127 -7.67 8.85 -0.01
N ALA A 128 -6.40 8.52 0.18
CA ALA A 128 -6.01 7.59 1.22
C ALA A 128 -4.72 8.02 1.92
N THR A 129 -4.52 7.47 3.12
CA THR A 129 -3.20 7.43 3.75
C THR A 129 -2.41 6.21 3.25
N ASP A 130 -1.20 5.99 3.77
CA ASP A 130 -0.42 4.78 3.53
C ASP A 130 -1.15 3.47 3.92
N ALA A 131 -2.27 3.56 4.64
CA ALA A 131 -3.19 2.45 4.88
C ALA A 131 -3.65 1.74 3.59
N ILE A 132 -3.64 2.42 2.44
CA ILE A 132 -3.92 1.82 1.13
C ILE A 132 -2.93 0.69 0.79
N GLY A 133 -1.70 0.78 1.29
CA GLY A 133 -0.66 -0.23 1.08
C GLY A 133 -0.95 -1.57 1.74
N MET A 134 -1.86 -1.66 2.72
CA MET A 134 -2.08 -2.84 3.54
C MET A 134 -3.54 -3.24 3.64
N GLY A 135 -3.82 -4.51 3.37
CA GLY A 135 -5.09 -5.16 3.74
C GLY A 135 -6.34 -4.73 2.97
N ILE A 136 -6.22 -3.95 1.89
CA ILE A 136 -7.35 -3.52 1.08
C ILE A 136 -7.13 -3.97 -0.37
N ASN A 137 -8.08 -4.71 -0.90
CA ASN A 137 -8.09 -5.09 -2.31
C ASN A 137 -8.99 -4.14 -3.08
N MET A 138 -8.41 -3.38 -4.00
CA MET A 138 -9.12 -2.41 -4.83
C MET A 138 -8.48 -2.35 -6.23
N ASP A 139 -9.31 -2.19 -7.24
CA ASP A 139 -8.88 -2.03 -8.62
C ASP A 139 -8.46 -0.57 -8.86
N ILE A 140 -7.19 -0.28 -8.62
CA ILE A 140 -6.59 1.05 -8.78
C ILE A 140 -5.71 1.02 -10.01
N ASP A 141 -5.96 1.90 -10.98
CA ASP A 141 -5.13 1.99 -12.18
C ASP A 141 -3.93 2.91 -11.96
N HIS A 142 -4.11 3.98 -11.18
CA HIS A 142 -3.09 4.99 -10.97
C HIS A 142 -2.93 5.32 -9.48
N VAL A 143 -1.69 5.48 -9.05
CA VAL A 143 -1.36 5.99 -7.71
C VAL A 143 -0.60 7.29 -7.84
N SER A 144 -1.08 8.32 -7.16
CA SER A 144 -0.44 9.65 -7.08
C SER A 144 -0.09 9.97 -5.64
N PHE A 145 1.12 10.44 -5.39
CA PHE A 145 1.53 10.93 -4.09
C PHE A 145 1.32 12.46 -4.04
N ASN A 146 0.55 12.94 -3.06
CA ASN A 146 0.44 14.37 -2.79
C ASN A 146 1.75 14.93 -2.23
N SER A 147 2.43 14.14 -1.40
CA SER A 147 3.73 14.43 -0.84
C SER A 147 4.54 13.14 -0.74
N LEU A 148 5.88 13.25 -0.76
CA LEU A 148 6.78 12.15 -0.42
C LEU A 148 7.33 12.27 1.01
N LYS A 149 6.77 13.19 1.81
CA LYS A 149 7.11 13.37 3.23
C LYS A 149 5.95 12.97 4.11
N LYS A 150 6.27 12.32 5.23
CA LYS A 150 5.30 11.99 6.28
C LYS A 150 5.86 12.24 7.66
N PHE A 151 4.98 12.45 8.62
CA PHE A 151 5.33 12.45 10.04
C PHE A 151 5.34 11.00 10.54
N ASP A 152 6.45 10.57 11.17
CA ASP A 152 6.64 9.19 11.62
C ASP A 152 6.34 9.00 13.12
N GLY A 153 5.69 9.99 13.74
CA GLY A 153 5.45 10.02 15.18
C GLY A 153 6.51 10.83 15.95
N LYS A 154 7.66 11.14 15.34
CA LYS A 154 8.76 11.89 15.95
C LYS A 154 9.16 13.10 15.11
N GLN A 155 9.28 12.93 13.81
CA GLN A 155 9.75 13.96 12.90
C GLN A 155 9.16 13.80 11.50
N MET A 156 9.21 14.89 10.72
CA MET A 156 8.93 14.83 9.28
C MET A 156 10.10 14.18 8.55
N ARG A 157 9.83 13.13 7.79
CA ARG A 157 10.84 12.45 6.96
C ARG A 157 10.31 12.11 5.58
N TYR A 158 11.21 11.85 4.66
CA TYR A 158 10.86 11.27 3.38
C TYR A 158 10.41 9.81 3.53
N LEU A 159 9.54 9.39 2.63
CA LEU A 159 9.17 7.98 2.49
C LEU A 159 10.41 7.15 2.16
N ARG A 160 10.47 5.96 2.72
CA ARG A 160 11.46 4.96 2.33
C ARG A 160 11.09 4.36 0.97
N ASN A 161 12.07 3.84 0.23
CA ASN A 161 11.82 3.17 -1.04
C ASN A 161 10.83 2.01 -0.91
N THR A 162 10.87 1.27 0.20
CA THR A 162 9.93 0.20 0.51
C THR A 162 8.51 0.69 0.68
N GLU A 163 8.29 1.85 1.33
CA GLU A 163 6.98 2.47 1.50
C GLU A 163 6.43 2.94 0.14
N ILE A 164 7.28 3.59 -0.66
CA ILE A 164 6.91 4.02 -2.03
C ILE A 164 6.54 2.79 -2.87
N GLY A 165 7.35 1.75 -2.85
CA GLY A 165 7.10 0.51 -3.59
C GLY A 165 5.81 -0.18 -3.17
N GLN A 166 5.53 -0.25 -1.86
CA GLN A 166 4.31 -0.88 -1.32
C GLN A 166 3.04 -0.12 -1.71
N ILE A 167 3.10 1.21 -1.65
CA ILE A 167 1.97 2.08 -2.01
C ILE A 167 1.78 2.09 -3.53
N SER A 168 2.82 2.40 -4.32
CA SER A 168 2.73 2.44 -5.78
C SER A 168 2.38 1.08 -6.38
N GLY A 169 2.81 0.00 -5.72
CA GLY A 169 2.48 -1.37 -6.09
C GLY A 169 0.98 -1.69 -6.10
N ARG A 170 0.12 -0.82 -5.61
CA ARG A 170 -1.33 -0.97 -5.69
C ARG A 170 -1.91 -0.61 -7.07
N ALA A 171 -1.19 0.18 -7.88
CA ALA A 171 -1.63 0.52 -9.22
C ALA A 171 -1.60 -0.69 -10.15
N GLY A 172 -2.69 -0.95 -10.89
CA GLY A 172 -2.78 -2.04 -11.89
C GLY A 172 -2.66 -3.45 -11.29
N ARG A 173 -3.22 -3.67 -10.13
CA ARG A 173 -3.17 -4.97 -9.44
C ARG A 173 -4.43 -5.79 -9.71
#